data_f7cb6983ae3ecba0a55a6b87f0b01529
#
_entry.id   f7cb6983ae3ecba0a55a6b87f0b01529
#
_cell.length_a   1.000
_cell.length_b   1.000
_cell.length_c   1.000
_cell.angle_alpha   90.00
_cell.angle_beta   90.00
_cell.angle_gamma   90.00
#
_symmetry.space_group_name_H-M   'P 1'
#
loop_
_entity.id
_entity.type
_entity.pdbx_description
1 polymer ?
#
loop_
_entity_poly.entity_id
_entity_poly.type
_entity_poly.pdbx_seq_one_letter_code
_entity_poly.pdbx_strand_id
1 'polypeptide(L)'
;LEGVSQYISKEDFVALVQEIDSLTQNADATFFVSYIDELFTTNPEECCGVGFQKAGKKFDLVRALSAKAGEPWISFYADTEIERIFTINGFSIEGNTTLADLNSRYFTPVGRTIPESGLFNLEHFVVARKSCK
;
A
#
# COMPACT_ATOMS: atom_id res chain seq x y z
N LEU A 1 -9.29 3.15 3.22
CA LEU A 1 -8.52 4.15 2.46
C LEU A 1 -7.72 3.44 1.37
N GLU A 2 -8.31 3.22 0.22
CA GLU A 2 -7.69 2.54 -0.93
C GLU A 2 -7.37 3.56 -2.02
N GLY A 3 -6.14 3.50 -2.59
CA GLY A 3 -5.73 4.36 -3.69
C GLY A 3 -5.61 5.86 -3.34
N VAL A 4 -5.35 6.21 -2.09
CA VAL A 4 -5.29 7.62 -1.62
C VAL A 4 -3.93 7.99 -1.03
N SER A 5 -3.28 7.07 -0.31
CA SER A 5 -2.07 7.36 0.45
C SER A 5 -0.94 7.95 -0.38
N GLN A 6 -0.85 7.59 -1.66
CA GLN A 6 0.18 8.09 -2.57
C GLN A 6 -0.02 9.55 -3.02
N TYR A 7 -1.22 10.10 -2.83
CA TYR A 7 -1.57 11.47 -3.27
C TYR A 7 -1.50 12.52 -2.16
N ILE A 8 -1.40 12.10 -0.91
CA ILE A 8 -1.30 12.98 0.25
C ILE A 8 0.11 12.93 0.84
N SER A 9 0.52 13.95 1.58
CA SER A 9 1.83 13.96 2.23
C SER A 9 1.91 12.88 3.32
N LYS A 10 3.12 12.46 3.68
CA LYS A 10 3.31 11.53 4.81
C LYS A 10 2.80 12.13 6.11
N GLU A 11 2.96 13.43 6.29
CA GLU A 11 2.47 14.19 7.44
C GLU A 11 0.95 14.15 7.52
N ASP A 12 0.26 14.38 6.39
CA ASP A 12 -1.21 14.32 6.32
C ASP A 12 -1.73 12.90 6.55
N PHE A 13 -1.02 11.89 6.04
CA PHE A 13 -1.37 10.50 6.29
C PHE A 13 -1.26 10.14 7.79
N VAL A 14 -0.19 10.56 8.46
CA VAL A 14 -0.03 10.38 9.91
C VAL A 14 -1.12 11.11 10.67
N ALA A 15 -1.42 12.35 10.32
CA ALA A 15 -2.49 13.13 10.95
C ALA A 15 -3.85 12.45 10.80
N LEU A 16 -4.15 11.89 9.62
CA LEU A 16 -5.38 11.12 9.38
C LEU A 16 -5.48 9.89 10.29
N VAL A 17 -4.39 9.13 10.45
CA VAL A 17 -4.37 7.95 11.34
C VAL A 17 -4.59 8.38 12.79
N GLN A 18 -3.98 9.50 13.23
CA GLN A 18 -4.16 10.07 14.57
C GLN A 18 -5.60 10.51 14.81
N GLU A 19 -6.23 11.13 13.82
CA GLU A 19 -7.63 11.55 13.93
C GLU A 19 -8.56 10.34 14.05
N ILE A 20 -8.34 9.30 13.24
CA ILE A 20 -9.10 8.04 13.33
C ILE A 20 -8.89 7.37 14.70
N ASP A 21 -7.65 7.34 15.21
CA ASP A 21 -7.36 6.86 16.58
C ASP A 21 -8.17 7.61 17.62
N SER A 22 -8.18 8.94 17.54
CA SER A 22 -8.94 9.80 18.44
C SER A 22 -10.44 9.53 18.39
N LEU A 23 -11.01 9.41 17.19
CA LEU A 23 -12.43 9.15 16.99
C LEU A 23 -12.87 7.74 17.44
N THR A 24 -11.93 6.80 17.51
CA THR A 24 -12.20 5.39 17.82
C THR A 24 -11.69 4.97 19.20
N GLN A 25 -11.42 5.91 20.12
CA GLN A 25 -10.84 5.62 21.45
C GLN A 25 -11.65 4.61 22.27
N ASN A 26 -12.97 4.62 22.12
CA ASN A 26 -13.92 3.80 22.89
C ASN A 26 -14.64 2.76 22.01
N ALA A 27 -14.06 2.37 20.89
CA ALA A 27 -14.67 1.44 19.96
C ALA A 27 -13.64 0.51 19.32
N ASP A 28 -14.08 -0.69 19.00
CA ASP A 28 -13.31 -1.54 18.07
C ASP A 28 -13.30 -0.89 16.68
N ALA A 29 -12.14 -0.85 16.07
CA ALA A 29 -11.98 -0.27 14.75
C ALA A 29 -11.10 -1.15 13.87
N THR A 30 -11.47 -1.25 12.59
CA THR A 30 -10.64 -1.85 11.56
C THR A 30 -10.35 -0.79 10.51
N PHE A 31 -9.08 -0.56 10.24
CA PHE A 31 -8.62 0.34 9.20
C PHE A 31 -8.04 -0.48 8.05
N PHE A 32 -8.63 -0.34 6.89
CA PHE A 32 -8.08 -0.89 5.65
C PHE A 32 -7.44 0.24 4.85
N VAL A 33 -6.18 0.06 4.46
CA VAL A 33 -5.44 1.03 3.65
C VAL A 33 -4.59 0.33 2.60
N SER A 34 -4.47 0.94 1.43
CA SER A 34 -3.41 0.59 0.49
C SER A 34 -2.34 1.69 0.45
N TYR A 35 -1.10 1.29 0.15
CA TYR A 35 0.02 2.20 -0.03
C TYR A 35 0.94 1.68 -1.13
N ILE A 36 1.74 2.60 -1.67
CA ILE A 36 2.75 2.27 -2.68
C ILE A 36 4.09 2.05 -1.97
N ASP A 37 4.72 0.91 -2.26
CA ASP A 37 6.03 0.57 -1.72
C ASP A 37 7.10 1.60 -2.19
N GLU A 38 7.99 1.99 -1.29
CA GLU A 38 9.10 2.91 -1.59
C GLU A 38 10.06 2.35 -2.65
N LEU A 39 10.14 1.02 -2.80
CA LEU A 39 10.90 0.38 -3.86
C LEU A 39 10.48 0.85 -5.25
N PHE A 40 9.22 1.34 -5.38
CA PHE A 40 8.77 1.97 -6.61
C PHE A 40 9.68 3.12 -7.08
N THR A 41 10.28 3.85 -6.18
CA THR A 41 11.18 4.97 -6.49
C THR A 41 12.66 4.63 -6.42
N THR A 42 13.03 3.64 -5.64
CA THR A 42 14.43 3.27 -5.36
C THR A 42 14.90 2.07 -6.18
N ASN A 43 14.07 1.03 -6.28
CA ASN A 43 14.35 -0.18 -7.04
C ASN A 43 13.06 -0.78 -7.62
N PRO A 44 12.43 -0.13 -8.63
CA PRO A 44 11.13 -0.54 -9.15
C PRO A 44 11.13 -1.96 -9.76
N GLU A 45 12.28 -2.48 -10.17
CA GLU A 45 12.39 -3.85 -10.69
C GLU A 45 12.16 -4.91 -9.59
N GLU A 46 12.48 -4.60 -8.35
CA GLU A 46 12.23 -5.48 -7.20
C GLU A 46 10.74 -5.61 -6.87
N CYS A 47 9.97 -4.53 -7.01
CA CYS A 47 8.52 -4.55 -6.80
C CYS A 47 7.75 -5.38 -7.82
N CYS A 48 8.31 -5.64 -8.99
CA CYS A 48 7.55 -6.13 -10.14
C CYS A 48 7.67 -7.61 -10.43
N GLY A 49 8.42 -8.32 -9.60
CA GLY A 49 8.65 -9.76 -9.80
C GLY A 49 9.56 -10.11 -10.99
N VAL A 50 9.80 -11.39 -11.13
CA VAL A 50 10.72 -11.95 -12.14
C VAL A 50 10.21 -11.66 -13.56
N GLY A 51 11.08 -11.14 -14.41
CA GLY A 51 10.78 -10.90 -15.84
C GLY A 51 10.43 -9.45 -16.20
N PHE A 52 10.35 -8.55 -15.24
CA PHE A 52 10.04 -7.13 -15.46
C PHE A 52 11.29 -6.27 -15.70
N GLN A 53 12.16 -6.68 -16.63
CA GLN A 53 13.43 -6.01 -16.94
C GLN A 53 13.32 -4.52 -17.38
N LYS A 54 12.11 -4.01 -17.61
CA LYS A 54 11.86 -2.62 -18.01
C LYS A 54 10.83 -1.93 -17.10
N ALA A 55 10.68 -2.41 -15.89
CA ALA A 55 9.70 -1.88 -14.94
C ALA A 55 9.92 -0.39 -14.67
N GLY A 56 11.14 0.04 -14.43
CA GLY A 56 11.46 1.44 -14.17
C GLY A 56 10.89 2.40 -15.23
N LYS A 57 11.03 2.08 -16.52
CA LYS A 57 10.47 2.92 -17.60
C LYS A 57 8.95 2.97 -17.61
N LYS A 58 8.28 1.86 -17.27
CA LYS A 58 6.82 1.84 -17.16
C LYS A 58 6.34 2.66 -15.98
N PHE A 59 7.04 2.60 -14.86
CA PHE A 59 6.70 3.39 -13.69
C PHE A 59 6.90 4.88 -13.91
N ASP A 60 7.98 5.27 -14.57
CA ASP A 60 8.17 6.67 -14.97
C ASP A 60 7.01 7.16 -15.84
N LEU A 61 6.52 6.32 -16.74
CA LEU A 61 5.33 6.64 -17.54
C LEU A 61 4.08 6.81 -16.68
N VAL A 62 3.81 5.87 -15.74
CA VAL A 62 2.66 5.95 -14.84
C VAL A 62 2.73 7.23 -14.00
N ARG A 63 3.89 7.54 -13.40
CA ARG A 63 4.08 8.77 -12.64
C ARG A 63 3.87 10.03 -13.48
N ALA A 64 4.39 10.05 -14.70
CA ALA A 64 4.23 11.18 -15.60
C ALA A 64 2.77 11.38 -16.02
N LEU A 65 2.03 10.31 -16.29
CA LEU A 65 0.61 10.36 -16.62
C LEU A 65 -0.24 10.84 -15.45
N SER A 66 0.02 10.35 -14.24
CA SER A 66 -0.65 10.78 -13.02
C SER A 66 -0.40 12.25 -12.75
N ALA A 67 0.86 12.69 -12.81
CA ALA A 67 1.23 14.10 -12.64
C ALA A 67 0.57 15.00 -13.70
N LYS A 68 0.50 14.55 -14.96
CA LYS A 68 -0.18 15.29 -16.04
C LYS A 68 -1.69 15.38 -15.82
N ALA A 69 -2.30 14.39 -15.17
CA ALA A 69 -3.69 14.41 -14.79
C ALA A 69 -3.98 15.32 -13.57
N GLY A 70 -2.94 15.90 -12.95
CA GLY A 70 -3.07 16.74 -11.75
C GLY A 70 -3.02 15.96 -10.44
N GLU A 71 -2.70 14.67 -10.49
CA GLU A 71 -2.68 13.75 -9.36
C GLU A 71 -1.28 13.10 -9.21
N PRO A 72 -0.23 13.88 -8.92
CA PRO A 72 1.12 13.33 -8.76
C PRO A 72 1.19 12.40 -7.54
N TRP A 73 1.88 11.27 -7.70
CA TRP A 73 2.19 10.42 -6.56
C TRP A 73 3.38 11.03 -5.81
N ILE A 74 3.13 11.39 -4.56
CA ILE A 74 4.10 12.12 -3.73
C ILE A 74 4.59 11.34 -2.51
N SER A 75 3.87 10.27 -2.11
CA SER A 75 4.20 9.48 -0.93
C SER A 75 4.36 8.02 -1.24
N PHE A 76 5.44 7.45 -0.72
CA PHE A 76 5.84 6.05 -0.84
C PHE A 76 6.31 5.59 0.53
N TYR A 77 6.04 4.34 0.92
CA TYR A 77 6.26 3.87 2.27
C TYR A 77 7.01 2.54 2.28
N ALA A 78 7.93 2.39 3.23
CA ALA A 78 8.41 1.07 3.60
C ALA A 78 7.39 0.37 4.50
N ASP A 79 7.36 -0.96 4.47
CA ASP A 79 6.50 -1.78 5.34
C ASP A 79 6.69 -1.41 6.81
N THR A 80 7.95 -1.25 7.23
CA THR A 80 8.31 -0.87 8.61
C THR A 80 7.83 0.52 9.00
N GLU A 81 7.74 1.45 8.05
CA GLU A 81 7.21 2.80 8.28
C GLU A 81 5.69 2.74 8.52
N ILE A 82 4.98 2.00 7.68
CA ILE A 82 3.53 1.78 7.85
C ILE A 82 3.24 1.10 9.18
N GLU A 83 3.95 0.02 9.51
CA GLU A 83 3.80 -0.68 10.78
C GLU A 83 4.00 0.28 11.97
N ARG A 84 5.04 1.10 11.93
CA ARG A 84 5.31 2.09 12.97
C ARG A 84 4.19 3.11 13.09
N ILE A 85 3.69 3.67 11.98
CA ILE A 85 2.61 4.66 11.97
C ILE A 85 1.36 4.11 12.67
N PHE A 86 0.96 2.89 12.34
CA PHE A 86 -0.21 2.27 12.96
C PHE A 86 0.01 1.89 14.42
N THR A 87 1.17 1.30 14.73
CA THR A 87 1.47 0.82 16.10
C THR A 87 1.53 1.96 17.12
N ILE A 88 2.16 3.09 16.80
CA ILE A 88 2.23 4.24 17.72
C ILE A 88 0.85 4.90 17.94
N ASN A 89 -0.10 4.67 17.03
CA ASN A 89 -1.48 5.15 17.13
C ASN A 89 -2.46 4.06 17.63
N GLY A 90 -1.96 3.05 18.32
CA GLY A 90 -2.78 2.07 19.02
C GLY A 90 -3.41 0.98 18.14
N PHE A 91 -3.05 0.88 16.88
CA PHE A 91 -3.48 -0.19 15.99
C PHE A 91 -2.45 -1.31 15.94
N SER A 92 -2.91 -2.54 15.81
CA SER A 92 -2.11 -3.70 15.44
C SER A 92 -2.29 -4.04 13.97
N ILE A 93 -1.21 -4.36 13.25
CA ILE A 93 -1.29 -4.86 11.88
C ILE A 93 -1.70 -6.33 11.91
N GLU A 94 -2.83 -6.65 11.30
CA GLU A 94 -3.30 -8.04 11.15
C GLU A 94 -2.87 -8.67 9.82
N GLY A 95 -2.57 -7.86 8.84
CA GLY A 95 -2.07 -8.32 7.54
C GLY A 95 -1.50 -7.17 6.72
N ASN A 96 -0.44 -7.49 5.99
CA ASN A 96 0.12 -6.68 4.93
C ASN A 96 0.33 -7.62 3.73
N THR A 97 -0.39 -7.39 2.64
CA THR A 97 -0.47 -8.30 1.50
C THR A 97 -0.17 -7.58 0.20
N THR A 98 0.52 -8.26 -0.69
CA THR A 98 0.80 -7.80 -2.05
C THR A 98 -0.22 -8.36 -3.04
N LEU A 99 -0.17 -7.89 -4.29
CA LEU A 99 -0.96 -8.49 -5.37
C LEU A 99 -0.56 -9.96 -5.64
N ALA A 100 0.70 -10.33 -5.43
CA ALA A 100 1.13 -11.72 -5.55
C ALA A 100 0.49 -12.62 -4.49
N ASP A 101 0.40 -12.12 -3.24
CA ASP A 101 -0.27 -12.84 -2.15
C ASP A 101 -1.76 -13.02 -2.45
N LEU A 102 -2.42 -11.95 -2.92
CA LEU A 102 -3.83 -12.00 -3.31
C LEU A 102 -4.06 -12.96 -4.49
N ASN A 103 -3.16 -12.97 -5.48
CA ASN A 103 -3.19 -13.92 -6.58
C ASN A 103 -3.14 -15.36 -6.08
N SER A 104 -2.18 -15.66 -5.21
CA SER A 104 -1.99 -17.00 -4.63
C SER A 104 -3.20 -17.43 -3.79
N ARG A 105 -3.78 -16.49 -3.04
CA ARG A 105 -4.87 -16.76 -2.10
C ARG A 105 -6.24 -16.93 -2.78
N TYR A 106 -6.53 -16.10 -3.78
CA TYR A 106 -7.90 -15.99 -4.31
C TYR A 106 -8.04 -16.44 -5.76
N PHE A 107 -7.04 -16.27 -6.60
CA PHE A 107 -7.13 -16.57 -8.02
C PHE A 107 -6.60 -17.96 -8.36
N THR A 108 -5.46 -18.35 -7.82
CA THR A 108 -4.87 -19.67 -8.07
C THR A 108 -5.80 -20.83 -7.67
N PRO A 109 -6.48 -20.81 -6.51
CA PRO A 109 -7.37 -21.89 -6.12
C PRO A 109 -8.58 -22.10 -7.04
N VAL A 110 -8.97 -21.09 -7.79
CA VAL A 110 -10.09 -21.16 -8.76
C VAL A 110 -9.62 -21.28 -10.21
N GLY A 111 -8.33 -21.62 -10.41
CA GLY A 111 -7.75 -21.85 -11.74
C GLY A 111 -7.55 -20.57 -12.57
N ARG A 112 -7.49 -19.41 -11.93
CA ARG A 112 -7.33 -18.08 -12.58
C ARG A 112 -6.04 -17.40 -12.14
N THR A 113 -4.91 -18.08 -12.25
CA THR A 113 -3.61 -17.51 -11.88
C THR A 113 -3.25 -16.35 -12.82
N ILE A 114 -2.99 -15.18 -12.26
CA ILE A 114 -2.42 -14.06 -13.00
C ILE A 114 -0.91 -14.32 -13.12
N PRO A 115 -0.32 -14.27 -14.33
CA PRO A 115 1.12 -14.45 -14.49
C PRO A 115 1.91 -13.38 -13.71
N GLU A 116 3.05 -13.74 -13.14
CA GLU A 116 3.92 -12.83 -12.40
C GLU A 116 4.26 -11.56 -13.20
N SER A 117 4.49 -11.71 -14.51
CA SER A 117 4.74 -10.57 -15.40
C SER A 117 3.57 -9.57 -15.51
N GLY A 118 2.36 -9.97 -15.09
CA GLY A 118 1.18 -9.13 -15.04
C GLY A 118 0.89 -8.56 -13.65
N LEU A 119 1.65 -8.95 -12.63
CA LEU A 119 1.48 -8.48 -11.25
C LEU A 119 2.38 -7.28 -11.00
N PHE A 120 1.79 -6.21 -10.53
CA PHE A 120 2.49 -5.03 -10.05
C PHE A 120 2.49 -5.08 -8.53
N ASN A 121 3.51 -5.66 -7.91
CA ASN A 121 3.64 -5.77 -6.44
C ASN A 121 4.09 -4.46 -5.79
N LEU A 122 3.75 -3.34 -6.39
CA LEU A 122 4.07 -2.01 -5.88
C LEU A 122 3.02 -1.51 -4.88
N GLU A 123 1.80 -2.04 -4.95
CA GLU A 123 0.72 -1.67 -4.04
C GLU A 123 0.54 -2.77 -3.00
N HIS A 124 0.61 -2.38 -1.75
CA HIS A 124 0.39 -3.22 -0.59
C HIS A 124 -0.94 -2.87 0.07
N PHE A 125 -1.58 -3.88 0.65
CA PHE A 125 -2.88 -3.77 1.30
C PHE A 125 -2.73 -4.15 2.77
N VAL A 126 -3.01 -3.20 3.65
CA VAL A 126 -2.89 -3.37 5.10
C VAL A 126 -4.25 -3.42 5.74
N VAL A 127 -4.40 -4.36 6.66
CA VAL A 127 -5.50 -4.40 7.63
C VAL A 127 -4.91 -4.11 9.00
N ALA A 128 -5.31 -3.00 9.60
CA ALA A 128 -4.92 -2.61 10.95
C ALA A 128 -6.16 -2.60 11.85
N ARG A 129 -6.04 -3.15 13.06
CA ARG A 129 -7.13 -3.26 14.02
C ARG A 129 -6.77 -2.62 15.34
N LYS A 130 -7.76 -2.00 15.95
CA LYS A 130 -7.74 -1.50 17.32
C LYS A 130 -8.92 -2.11 18.06
N SER A 131 -8.67 -2.66 19.24
CA SER A 131 -9.71 -3.15 20.15
C SER A 131 -9.94 -2.16 21.27
N CYS A 132 -11.19 -1.95 21.61
CA CYS A 132 -11.60 -1.22 22.81
C CYS A 132 -10.99 -1.90 24.05
N LYS A 133 -10.36 -1.13 24.93
CA LYS A 133 -9.80 -1.62 26.19
C LYS A 133 -10.83 -1.58 27.30
#